data_cc11c5bf12163f79eecc9349f487d5e2
#
_entry.id   cc11c5bf12163f79eecc9349f487d5e2
#
_cell.length_a   1.000
_cell.length_b   1.000
_cell.length_c   1.000
_cell.angle_alpha   90.00
_cell.angle_beta   90.00
_cell.angle_gamma   90.00
#
_symmetry.space_group_name_H-M   'P 1'
#
loop_
_entity.id
_entity.type
_entity.pdbx_description
1 polymer ?
#
loop_
_entity_poly.entity_id
_entity_poly.type
_entity_poly.pdbx_seq_one_letter_code
_entity_poly.pdbx_strand_id
1 'polypeptide(L)'
;MNSSLPVLACLPDGKALLGLSGGRDSVALLHLLLAAGRRDLVLCHLNHGLRGRESDQDAAFVRSLAEKHGLACEIAKTNVKAQAKKKKLSLETAAREARHAFFKRMSRKHGTNDVLLAHHADDQAETILGNVLRGCGLEGLAAMELVTDLDNGLCFLRPLLRVRRAEIDAYVEAQGIAYREDSSNASAEFRRNRLRHEALPLLSEIAGRDVVPLLNRLGSIAERDELFLHDEAAAWFEACREGQTLTQLDSLRELDPAILSRVIGFWLREHLKLPGIGFDEIREVSSQLFPDGPAKINLPGKRFVRRKAGCLWVV
;
A
#
# COMPACT_ATOMS: atom_id res chain seq x y z
N MET A 1 -4.83 -10.99 30.48
CA MET A 1 -4.06 -11.32 29.26
C MET A 1 -3.37 -10.07 28.80
N ASN A 2 -2.08 -9.91 29.16
CA ASN A 2 -1.24 -8.82 28.63
C ASN A 2 -0.81 -9.21 27.21
N SER A 3 -1.67 -8.99 26.24
CA SER A 3 -1.29 -9.07 24.84
C SER A 3 -0.74 -7.70 24.41
N SER A 4 0.47 -7.39 24.86
CA SER A 4 1.31 -6.47 24.09
C SER A 4 1.52 -7.17 22.75
N LEU A 5 0.75 -6.78 21.73
CA LEU A 5 0.98 -7.26 20.38
C LEU A 5 2.45 -6.94 20.05
N PRO A 6 3.30 -7.93 19.78
CA PRO A 6 4.76 -7.71 19.61
C PRO A 6 5.09 -6.67 18.54
N VAL A 7 4.15 -6.42 17.64
CA VAL A 7 4.27 -5.48 16.53
C VAL A 7 4.32 -4.01 16.99
N LEU A 8 3.79 -3.67 18.18
CA LEU A 8 3.83 -2.28 18.68
C LEU A 8 5.22 -1.92 19.25
N ALA A 9 6.02 -2.90 19.64
CA ALA A 9 7.38 -2.69 20.15
C ALA A 9 8.39 -2.27 19.06
N CYS A 10 8.05 -2.49 17.78
CA CYS A 10 8.93 -2.16 16.64
C CYS A 10 8.58 -0.82 15.98
N LEU A 11 7.64 -0.04 16.55
CA LEU A 11 7.30 1.27 16.01
C LEU A 11 8.39 2.29 16.36
N PRO A 12 8.75 3.19 15.43
CA PRO A 12 9.72 4.24 15.71
C PRO A 12 9.23 5.13 16.85
N ASP A 13 10.17 5.60 17.65
CA ASP A 13 9.89 6.54 18.73
C ASP A 13 9.49 7.91 18.18
N GLY A 14 8.77 8.69 19.03
CA GLY A 14 8.39 10.05 18.71
C GLY A 14 6.99 10.19 18.14
N LYS A 15 6.74 11.37 17.58
CA LYS A 15 5.43 11.79 17.09
C LYS A 15 5.01 11.02 15.82
N ALA A 16 3.77 10.54 15.79
CA ALA A 16 3.20 9.91 14.62
C ALA A 16 1.77 10.42 14.32
N LEU A 17 1.41 10.40 13.04
CA LEU A 17 0.05 10.62 12.58
C LEU A 17 -0.71 9.30 12.66
N LEU A 18 -1.90 9.29 13.26
CA LEU A 18 -2.77 8.11 13.25
C LEU A 18 -3.96 8.35 12.34
N GLY A 19 -4.05 7.59 11.27
CA GLY A 19 -5.22 7.59 10.38
C GLY A 19 -6.43 6.99 11.10
N LEU A 20 -7.38 7.82 11.51
CA LEU A 20 -8.54 7.42 12.30
C LEU A 20 -9.84 7.65 11.52
N SER A 21 -10.46 6.55 11.05
CA SER A 21 -11.75 6.63 10.37
C SER A 21 -12.94 6.77 11.32
N GLY A 22 -12.78 6.37 12.56
CA GLY A 22 -13.84 6.17 13.56
C GLY A 22 -14.38 4.73 13.58
N GLY A 23 -14.05 3.93 12.58
CA GLY A 23 -14.39 2.52 12.54
C GLY A 23 -13.54 1.66 13.47
N ARG A 24 -14.03 0.43 13.72
CA ARG A 24 -13.51 -0.54 14.69
C ARG A 24 -12.00 -0.68 14.66
N ASP A 25 -11.42 -1.01 13.51
CA ASP A 25 -9.99 -1.32 13.38
C ASP A 25 -9.11 -0.11 13.73
N SER A 26 -9.48 1.08 13.27
CA SER A 26 -8.74 2.30 13.55
C SER A 26 -8.86 2.75 15.01
N VAL A 27 -10.01 2.54 15.65
CA VAL A 27 -10.21 2.84 17.07
C VAL A 27 -9.50 1.80 17.94
N ALA A 28 -9.52 0.51 17.55
CA ALA A 28 -8.74 -0.53 18.21
C ALA A 28 -7.23 -0.21 18.21
N LEU A 29 -6.69 0.23 17.05
CA LEU A 29 -5.28 0.64 16.95
C LEU A 29 -4.97 1.81 17.91
N LEU A 30 -5.83 2.83 17.97
CA LEU A 30 -5.68 3.92 18.93
C LEU A 30 -5.57 3.40 20.37
N HIS A 31 -6.51 2.55 20.80
CA HIS A 31 -6.52 2.02 22.15
C HIS A 31 -5.31 1.13 22.46
N LEU A 32 -4.86 0.31 21.51
CA LEU A 32 -3.65 -0.50 21.62
C LEU A 32 -2.40 0.35 21.80
N LEU A 33 -2.26 1.43 21.00
CA LEU A 33 -1.15 2.39 21.12
C LEU A 33 -1.16 3.09 22.48
N LEU A 34 -2.32 3.52 22.96
CA LEU A 34 -2.46 4.15 24.26
C LEU A 34 -2.14 3.18 25.42
N ALA A 35 -2.57 1.93 25.32
CA ALA A 35 -2.25 0.88 26.29
C ALA A 35 -0.75 0.55 26.32
N ALA A 36 -0.06 0.68 25.18
CA ALA A 36 1.41 0.57 25.07
C ALA A 36 2.17 1.82 25.53
N GLY A 37 1.46 2.83 26.07
CA GLY A 37 2.07 4.07 26.56
C GLY A 37 2.36 5.14 25.51
N ARG A 38 1.99 4.92 24.24
CA ARG A 38 2.21 5.89 23.15
C ARG A 38 1.23 7.05 23.27
N ARG A 39 1.75 8.26 23.52
CA ARG A 39 0.96 9.50 23.70
C ARG A 39 1.27 10.58 22.66
N ASP A 40 2.40 10.50 21.97
CA ASP A 40 2.78 11.48 20.94
C ASP A 40 2.12 11.14 19.60
N LEU A 41 0.79 11.21 19.60
CA LEU A 41 -0.08 10.87 18.47
C LEU A 41 -0.88 12.09 18.02
N VAL A 42 -1.04 12.27 16.71
CA VAL A 42 -1.96 13.21 16.09
C VAL A 42 -3.05 12.42 15.38
N LEU A 43 -4.28 12.49 15.85
CA LEU A 43 -5.42 11.81 15.23
C LEU A 43 -5.80 12.52 13.94
N CYS A 44 -5.74 11.83 12.83
CA CYS A 44 -5.96 12.36 11.49
C CYS A 44 -7.21 11.75 10.86
N HIS A 45 -8.26 12.54 10.65
CA HIS A 45 -9.51 12.11 10.01
C HIS A 45 -9.76 12.88 8.71
N LEU A 46 -9.96 12.16 7.61
CA LEU A 46 -10.36 12.76 6.34
C LEU A 46 -11.79 12.36 6.00
N ASN A 47 -12.71 13.33 6.12
CA ASN A 47 -14.09 13.16 5.67
C ASN A 47 -14.15 13.28 4.14
N HIS A 48 -14.41 12.17 3.46
CA HIS A 48 -14.49 12.08 1.99
C HIS A 48 -15.76 12.68 1.39
N GLY A 49 -16.74 13.06 2.23
CA GLY A 49 -18.02 13.65 1.79
C GLY A 49 -18.94 12.67 1.04
N LEU A 50 -18.79 11.37 1.27
CA LEU A 50 -19.53 10.33 0.51
C LEU A 50 -20.88 10.01 1.12
N ARG A 51 -21.07 10.15 2.46
CA ARG A 51 -22.22 9.72 3.24
C ARG A 51 -22.96 10.86 3.94
N GLY A 52 -22.74 12.12 3.50
CA GLY A 52 -23.44 13.29 4.05
C GLY A 52 -23.30 13.41 5.58
N ARG A 53 -24.45 13.38 6.31
CA ARG A 53 -24.49 13.54 7.77
C ARG A 53 -23.75 12.46 8.54
N GLU A 54 -23.71 11.22 8.08
CA GLU A 54 -22.94 10.14 8.73
C GLU A 54 -21.45 10.47 8.76
N SER A 55 -20.90 10.94 7.64
CA SER A 55 -19.48 11.34 7.60
C SER A 55 -19.15 12.52 8.53
N ASP A 56 -20.10 13.43 8.78
CA ASP A 56 -19.92 14.52 9.73
C ASP A 56 -20.02 14.01 11.18
N GLN A 57 -20.85 13.00 11.45
CA GLN A 57 -20.90 12.31 12.75
C GLN A 57 -19.61 11.51 13.04
N ASP A 58 -19.00 10.89 12.03
CA ASP A 58 -17.70 10.21 12.21
C ASP A 58 -16.62 11.21 12.60
N ALA A 59 -16.58 12.37 11.97
CA ALA A 59 -15.67 13.45 12.31
C ALA A 59 -15.90 13.97 13.77
N ALA A 60 -17.15 14.09 14.20
CA ALA A 60 -17.49 14.47 15.57
C ALA A 60 -17.03 13.41 16.58
N PHE A 61 -17.23 12.13 16.27
CA PHE A 61 -16.78 11.00 17.09
C PHE A 61 -15.26 10.99 17.24
N VAL A 62 -14.50 11.18 16.14
CA VAL A 62 -13.04 11.26 16.19
C VAL A 62 -12.57 12.43 17.07
N ARG A 63 -13.26 13.58 16.99
CA ARG A 63 -12.96 14.74 17.87
C ARG A 63 -13.18 14.40 19.34
N SER A 64 -14.29 13.76 19.68
CA SER A 64 -14.58 13.37 21.07
C SER A 64 -13.55 12.36 21.62
N LEU A 65 -13.04 11.44 20.78
CA LEU A 65 -11.95 10.55 21.17
C LEU A 65 -10.66 11.32 21.45
N ALA A 66 -10.32 12.29 20.61
CA ALA A 66 -9.14 13.12 20.81
C ALA A 66 -9.23 13.92 22.15
N GLU A 67 -10.36 14.54 22.40
CA GLU A 67 -10.63 15.27 23.65
C GLU A 67 -10.55 14.35 24.87
N LYS A 68 -11.19 13.16 24.80
CA LYS A 68 -11.17 12.17 25.88
C LYS A 68 -9.76 11.72 26.26
N HIS A 69 -8.85 11.62 25.30
CA HIS A 69 -7.48 11.14 25.51
C HIS A 69 -6.42 12.25 25.56
N GLY A 70 -6.81 13.52 25.43
CA GLY A 70 -5.90 14.67 25.43
C GLY A 70 -4.93 14.69 24.26
N LEU A 71 -5.37 14.23 23.07
CA LEU A 71 -4.55 14.10 21.86
C LEU A 71 -4.86 15.22 20.87
N ALA A 72 -3.86 15.61 20.09
CA ALA A 72 -4.05 16.49 18.94
C ALA A 72 -4.94 15.83 17.88
N CYS A 73 -5.81 16.62 17.23
CA CYS A 73 -6.76 16.11 16.23
C CYS A 73 -6.80 17.01 15.00
N GLU A 74 -6.66 16.42 13.84
CA GLU A 74 -6.74 17.07 12.54
C GLU A 74 -7.86 16.46 11.71
N ILE A 75 -8.88 17.27 11.44
CA ILE A 75 -10.04 16.86 10.63
C ILE A 75 -10.07 17.71 9.38
N ALA A 76 -10.17 17.04 8.22
CA ALA A 76 -10.37 17.71 6.94
C ALA A 76 -11.56 17.10 6.20
N LYS A 77 -12.18 17.90 5.33
CA LYS A 77 -13.28 17.47 4.46
C LYS A 77 -12.88 17.66 3.01
N THR A 78 -13.21 16.69 2.18
CA THR A 78 -12.96 16.74 0.73
C THR A 78 -14.14 16.14 -0.04
N ASN A 79 -14.37 16.61 -1.25
CA ASN A 79 -15.38 16.05 -2.15
C ASN A 79 -14.69 15.08 -3.14
N VAL A 80 -14.57 13.83 -2.75
CA VAL A 80 -13.90 12.80 -3.56
C VAL A 80 -14.65 12.53 -4.87
N LYS A 81 -16.00 12.60 -4.90
CA LYS A 81 -16.78 12.43 -6.13
C LYS A 81 -16.43 13.48 -7.18
N ALA A 82 -16.33 14.75 -6.77
CA ALA A 82 -15.93 15.83 -7.67
C ALA A 82 -14.49 15.66 -8.18
N GLN A 83 -13.57 15.22 -7.31
CA GLN A 83 -12.17 14.95 -7.72
C GLN A 83 -12.07 13.78 -8.69
N ALA A 84 -12.76 12.68 -8.44
CA ALA A 84 -12.81 11.51 -9.32
C ALA A 84 -13.31 11.90 -10.72
N LYS A 85 -14.42 12.66 -10.80
CA LYS A 85 -14.94 13.17 -12.08
C LYS A 85 -13.96 14.08 -12.81
N LYS A 86 -13.37 15.06 -12.10
CA LYS A 86 -12.40 16.01 -12.69
C LYS A 86 -11.16 15.33 -13.23
N LYS A 87 -10.63 14.34 -12.52
CA LYS A 87 -9.38 13.64 -12.90
C LYS A 87 -9.62 12.39 -13.73
N LYS A 88 -10.86 12.00 -14.00
CA LYS A 88 -11.25 10.75 -14.69
C LYS A 88 -10.68 9.49 -13.99
N LEU A 89 -10.72 9.49 -12.66
CA LEU A 89 -10.24 8.41 -11.82
C LEU A 89 -11.40 7.59 -11.25
N SER A 90 -11.11 6.36 -10.82
CA SER A 90 -12.05 5.62 -9.97
C SER A 90 -12.25 6.35 -8.64
N LEU A 91 -13.40 6.15 -7.98
CA LEU A 91 -13.69 6.73 -6.68
C LEU A 91 -12.64 6.31 -5.63
N GLU A 92 -12.23 5.04 -5.68
CA GLU A 92 -11.21 4.47 -4.78
C GLU A 92 -9.83 5.15 -4.99
N THR A 93 -9.40 5.29 -6.25
CA THR A 93 -8.15 5.98 -6.58
C THR A 93 -8.16 7.44 -6.13
N ALA A 94 -9.26 8.17 -6.39
CA ALA A 94 -9.41 9.55 -5.95
C ALA A 94 -9.42 9.70 -4.42
N ALA A 95 -10.05 8.76 -3.69
CA ALA A 95 -10.05 8.73 -2.23
C ALA A 95 -8.63 8.46 -1.68
N ARG A 96 -7.90 7.53 -2.31
CA ARG A 96 -6.50 7.24 -1.96
C ARG A 96 -5.60 8.46 -2.18
N GLU A 97 -5.67 9.12 -3.35
CA GLU A 97 -4.91 10.35 -3.62
C GLU A 97 -5.22 11.46 -2.61
N ALA A 98 -6.51 11.69 -2.32
CA ALA A 98 -6.93 12.69 -1.35
C ALA A 98 -6.37 12.41 0.05
N ARG A 99 -6.35 11.13 0.47
CA ARG A 99 -5.78 10.68 1.75
C ARG A 99 -4.27 10.90 1.80
N HIS A 100 -3.53 10.54 0.75
CA HIS A 100 -2.08 10.79 0.67
C HIS A 100 -1.75 12.29 0.73
N ALA A 101 -2.49 13.12 -0.02
CA ALA A 101 -2.33 14.58 0.02
C ALA A 101 -2.64 15.16 1.41
N PHE A 102 -3.65 14.62 2.10
CA PHE A 102 -3.98 15.01 3.46
C PHE A 102 -2.84 14.66 4.44
N PHE A 103 -2.36 13.41 4.44
CA PHE A 103 -1.24 13.02 5.31
C PHE A 103 0.02 13.82 5.01
N LYS A 104 0.34 14.10 3.74
CA LYS A 104 1.50 14.93 3.39
C LYS A 104 1.40 16.35 3.95
N ARG A 105 0.20 16.94 3.95
CA ARG A 105 -0.04 18.24 4.59
C ARG A 105 0.14 18.16 6.11
N MET A 106 -0.38 17.09 6.75
CA MET A 106 -0.27 16.90 8.20
C MET A 106 1.17 16.59 8.62
N SER A 107 1.92 15.83 7.83
CA SER A 107 3.34 15.58 8.02
C SER A 107 4.14 16.88 8.13
N ARG A 108 3.92 17.81 7.19
CA ARG A 108 4.56 19.13 7.23
C ARG A 108 4.15 19.97 8.44
N LYS A 109 2.85 19.91 8.82
CA LYS A 109 2.31 20.68 9.95
C LYS A 109 2.86 20.20 11.29
N HIS A 110 3.02 18.90 11.47
CA HIS A 110 3.38 18.28 12.74
C HIS A 110 4.84 17.83 12.83
N GLY A 111 5.62 17.95 11.75
CA GLY A 111 7.03 17.63 11.72
C GLY A 111 7.32 16.13 11.86
N THR A 112 6.44 15.26 11.34
CA THR A 112 6.64 13.81 11.34
C THR A 112 6.19 13.21 10.01
N ASN A 113 6.91 12.20 9.54
CA ASN A 113 6.56 11.48 8.32
C ASN A 113 5.83 10.16 8.59
N ASP A 114 5.81 9.72 9.85
CA ASP A 114 5.25 8.44 10.26
C ASP A 114 3.73 8.49 10.31
N VAL A 115 3.08 7.61 9.56
CA VAL A 115 1.62 7.50 9.46
C VAL A 115 1.19 6.10 9.82
N LEU A 116 0.52 5.95 10.96
CA LEU A 116 -0.02 4.70 11.45
C LEU A 116 -1.39 4.41 10.83
N LEU A 117 -1.55 3.22 10.23
CA LEU A 117 -2.76 2.78 9.56
C LEU A 117 -3.21 1.43 10.12
N ALA A 118 -4.51 1.25 10.31
CA ALA A 118 -5.12 0.07 10.93
C ALA A 118 -5.44 -1.06 9.92
N HIS A 119 -4.62 -1.24 8.87
CA HIS A 119 -4.75 -2.40 7.99
C HIS A 119 -4.40 -3.68 8.77
N HIS A 120 -5.16 -4.74 8.55
CA HIS A 120 -5.04 -6.00 9.28
C HIS A 120 -4.85 -7.20 8.34
N ALA A 121 -4.68 -8.40 8.88
CA ALA A 121 -4.37 -9.62 8.13
C ALA A 121 -5.43 -9.99 7.08
N ASP A 122 -6.69 -9.71 7.36
CA ASP A 122 -7.78 -9.97 6.42
C ASP A 122 -7.76 -8.95 5.25
N ASP A 123 -7.39 -7.68 5.50
CA ASP A 123 -7.13 -6.69 4.44
C ASP A 123 -5.95 -7.11 3.54
N GLN A 124 -4.93 -7.74 4.13
CA GLN A 124 -3.79 -8.29 3.39
C GLN A 124 -4.25 -9.41 2.43
N ALA A 125 -5.04 -10.36 2.92
CA ALA A 125 -5.59 -11.43 2.09
C ALA A 125 -6.48 -10.90 0.95
N GLU A 126 -7.33 -9.89 1.21
CA GLU A 126 -8.11 -9.20 0.19
C GLU A 126 -7.22 -8.57 -0.89
N THR A 127 -6.12 -7.95 -0.46
CA THR A 127 -5.16 -7.30 -1.37
C THR A 127 -4.44 -8.34 -2.23
N ILE A 128 -3.94 -9.41 -1.63
CA ILE A 128 -3.30 -10.53 -2.34
C ILE A 128 -4.24 -11.12 -3.38
N LEU A 129 -5.46 -11.51 -2.97
CA LEU A 129 -6.44 -12.08 -3.90
C LEU A 129 -6.83 -11.09 -5.00
N GLY A 130 -6.99 -9.82 -4.66
CA GLY A 130 -7.24 -8.76 -5.63
C GLY A 130 -6.11 -8.56 -6.64
N ASN A 131 -4.85 -8.77 -6.23
CA ASN A 131 -3.67 -8.72 -7.10
C ASN A 131 -3.59 -9.96 -8.01
N VAL A 132 -3.83 -11.16 -7.46
CA VAL A 132 -3.92 -12.40 -8.25
C VAL A 132 -4.93 -12.27 -9.39
N LEU A 133 -6.12 -11.75 -9.10
CA LEU A 133 -7.17 -11.53 -10.11
C LEU A 133 -6.84 -10.44 -11.16
N ARG A 134 -5.77 -9.68 -10.96
CA ARG A 134 -5.23 -8.73 -11.94
C ARG A 134 -4.04 -9.28 -12.71
N GLY A 135 -3.54 -10.46 -12.36
CA GLY A 135 -2.33 -11.03 -12.94
C GLY A 135 -1.09 -10.36 -12.38
N CYS A 136 -0.72 -10.66 -11.14
CA CYS A 136 0.48 -10.10 -10.51
C CYS A 136 1.66 -11.06 -10.51
N GLY A 137 2.88 -10.52 -10.41
CA GLY A 137 4.10 -11.23 -10.04
C GLY A 137 4.29 -11.28 -8.51
N LEU A 138 5.52 -11.63 -8.07
CA LEU A 138 5.88 -11.74 -6.65
C LEU A 138 5.66 -10.43 -5.88
N GLU A 139 6.02 -9.28 -6.46
CA GLU A 139 5.77 -7.94 -5.91
C GLU A 139 4.28 -7.75 -5.54
N GLY A 140 3.38 -8.13 -6.44
CA GLY A 140 1.95 -8.04 -6.18
C GLY A 140 1.43 -9.05 -5.17
N LEU A 141 2.05 -10.24 -5.07
CA LEU A 141 1.72 -11.25 -4.06
C LEU A 141 2.21 -10.84 -2.67
N ALA A 142 3.34 -10.15 -2.56
CA ALA A 142 3.82 -9.56 -1.30
C ALA A 142 2.80 -8.57 -0.72
N ALA A 143 2.04 -7.89 -1.57
CA ALA A 143 0.92 -7.00 -1.27
C ALA A 143 1.31 -5.80 -0.38
N MET A 144 0.82 -5.70 0.87
CA MET A 144 1.17 -4.60 1.76
C MET A 144 2.33 -5.00 2.68
N GLU A 145 3.27 -4.10 2.88
CA GLU A 145 4.36 -4.22 3.85
C GLU A 145 3.99 -3.63 5.21
N LEU A 146 4.64 -4.09 6.27
CA LEU A 146 4.50 -3.49 7.60
C LEU A 146 4.93 -2.02 7.62
N VAL A 147 6.00 -1.72 6.90
CA VAL A 147 6.57 -0.38 6.73
C VAL A 147 6.69 -0.12 5.24
N THR A 148 6.18 1.00 4.77
CA THR A 148 6.31 1.41 3.37
C THR A 148 6.72 2.86 3.30
N ASP A 149 7.92 3.12 2.81
CA ASP A 149 8.39 4.45 2.47
C ASP A 149 7.83 4.88 1.12
N LEU A 150 7.21 6.05 1.09
CA LEU A 150 6.64 6.59 -0.14
C LEU A 150 7.58 7.63 -0.76
N ASP A 151 7.62 7.71 -2.09
CA ASP A 151 8.40 8.71 -2.85
C ASP A 151 8.18 10.16 -2.40
N ASN A 152 7.04 10.43 -1.80
CA ASN A 152 6.71 11.77 -1.26
C ASN A 152 7.27 12.01 0.15
N GLY A 153 8.03 11.08 0.71
CA GLY A 153 8.68 11.12 2.02
C GLY A 153 7.76 10.80 3.20
N LEU A 154 6.56 10.24 3.00
CA LEU A 154 5.76 9.66 4.07
C LEU A 154 6.19 8.20 4.30
N CYS A 155 6.18 7.77 5.55
CA CYS A 155 6.36 6.39 5.96
C CYS A 155 5.04 5.83 6.49
N PHE A 156 4.47 4.85 5.83
CA PHE A 156 3.24 4.17 6.28
C PHE A 156 3.58 2.96 7.12
N LEU A 157 3.09 2.95 8.36
CA LEU A 157 3.26 1.89 9.34
C LEU A 157 1.92 1.18 9.56
N ARG A 158 1.89 -0.16 9.48
CA ARG A 158 0.68 -0.98 9.63
C ARG A 158 0.81 -1.99 10.77
N PRO A 159 0.69 -1.54 12.02
CA PRO A 159 0.97 -2.40 13.18
C PRO A 159 0.06 -3.61 13.29
N LEU A 160 -1.14 -3.57 12.71
CA LEU A 160 -2.11 -4.65 12.78
C LEU A 160 -2.05 -5.61 11.56
N LEU A 161 -1.11 -5.43 10.62
CA LEU A 161 -1.10 -6.16 9.36
C LEU A 161 -1.01 -7.69 9.51
N ARG A 162 -0.49 -8.18 10.64
CA ARG A 162 -0.41 -9.61 10.96
C ARG A 162 -1.47 -10.08 11.95
N VAL A 163 -2.36 -9.18 12.41
CA VAL A 163 -3.43 -9.46 13.37
C VAL A 163 -4.72 -9.76 12.59
N ARG A 164 -5.43 -10.82 12.97
CA ARG A 164 -6.71 -11.18 12.36
C ARG A 164 -7.81 -10.25 12.84
N ARG A 165 -8.77 -10.00 11.95
CA ARG A 165 -9.93 -9.21 12.29
C ARG A 165 -10.67 -9.76 13.50
N ALA A 166 -10.82 -11.09 13.61
CA ALA A 166 -11.46 -11.72 14.76
C ALA A 166 -10.76 -11.40 16.09
N GLU A 167 -9.42 -11.26 16.10
CA GLU A 167 -8.66 -10.86 17.28
C GLU A 167 -8.90 -9.40 17.66
N ILE A 168 -9.04 -8.52 16.63
CA ILE A 168 -9.41 -7.12 16.84
C ILE A 168 -10.82 -7.02 17.42
N ASP A 169 -11.76 -7.79 16.86
CA ASP A 169 -13.15 -7.85 17.31
C ASP A 169 -13.22 -8.28 18.80
N ALA A 170 -12.53 -9.36 19.15
CA ALA A 170 -12.45 -9.86 20.52
C ALA A 170 -11.83 -8.83 21.50
N TYR A 171 -10.79 -8.12 21.06
CA TYR A 171 -10.17 -7.05 21.85
C TYR A 171 -11.13 -5.89 22.11
N VAL A 172 -11.80 -5.41 21.07
CA VAL A 172 -12.75 -4.27 21.15
C VAL A 172 -13.92 -4.63 22.08
N GLU A 173 -14.45 -5.85 21.98
CA GLU A 173 -15.53 -6.37 22.83
C GLU A 173 -15.07 -6.48 24.28
N ALA A 174 -13.93 -7.13 24.54
CA ALA A 174 -13.39 -7.34 25.88
C ALA A 174 -13.08 -6.02 26.62
N GLN A 175 -12.72 -4.97 25.88
CA GLN A 175 -12.42 -3.65 26.44
C GLN A 175 -13.63 -2.70 26.45
N GLY A 176 -14.79 -3.10 25.92
CA GLY A 176 -15.98 -2.26 25.79
C GLY A 176 -15.72 -0.98 24.99
N ILE A 177 -14.90 -1.07 23.94
CA ILE A 177 -14.49 0.08 23.12
C ILE A 177 -15.63 0.50 22.19
N ALA A 178 -16.11 1.71 22.34
CA ALA A 178 -17.08 2.28 21.41
C ALA A 178 -16.42 2.66 20.08
N TYR A 179 -17.06 2.33 18.97
CA TYR A 179 -16.67 2.70 17.61
C TYR A 179 -17.91 2.97 16.75
N ARG A 180 -17.71 3.46 15.54
CA ARG A 180 -18.80 3.69 14.59
C ARG A 180 -18.80 2.60 13.51
N GLU A 181 -19.96 2.11 13.18
CA GLU A 181 -20.12 1.20 12.03
C GLU A 181 -20.24 2.01 10.74
N ASP A 182 -19.49 1.59 9.73
CA ASP A 182 -19.53 2.20 8.40
C ASP A 182 -20.57 1.45 7.53
N SER A 183 -21.70 2.10 7.27
CA SER A 183 -22.77 1.54 6.42
C SER A 183 -22.30 1.17 5.00
N SER A 184 -21.22 1.77 4.50
CA SER A 184 -20.66 1.45 3.17
C SER A 184 -19.91 0.12 3.12
N ASN A 185 -19.56 -0.48 4.27
CA ASN A 185 -18.91 -1.79 4.34
C ASN A 185 -19.81 -2.93 3.83
N ALA A 186 -21.12 -2.73 3.79
CA ALA A 186 -22.10 -3.71 3.28
C ALA A 186 -22.37 -3.59 1.77
N SER A 187 -21.87 -2.54 1.09
CA SER A 187 -22.17 -2.34 -0.35
C SER A 187 -21.36 -3.29 -1.23
N ALA A 188 -22.05 -4.13 -2.02
CA ALA A 188 -21.44 -5.01 -3.02
C ALA A 188 -20.90 -4.27 -4.26
N GLU A 189 -21.10 -2.95 -4.36
CA GLU A 189 -20.62 -2.14 -5.49
C GLU A 189 -19.08 -2.06 -5.56
N PHE A 190 -18.40 -2.28 -4.44
CA PHE A 190 -16.94 -2.23 -4.39
C PHE A 190 -16.34 -3.63 -4.52
N ARG A 191 -15.43 -3.80 -5.47
CA ARG A 191 -14.69 -5.06 -5.71
C ARG A 191 -14.12 -5.65 -4.39
N ARG A 192 -13.60 -4.80 -3.50
CA ARG A 192 -13.02 -5.22 -2.23
C ARG A 192 -14.06 -5.85 -1.29
N ASN A 193 -15.28 -5.29 -1.23
CA ASN A 193 -16.35 -5.86 -0.43
C ASN A 193 -16.78 -7.24 -0.96
N ARG A 194 -16.81 -7.42 -2.30
CA ARG A 194 -17.07 -8.73 -2.89
C ARG A 194 -15.99 -9.76 -2.56
N LEU A 195 -14.71 -9.34 -2.56
CA LEU A 195 -13.63 -10.23 -2.14
C LEU A 195 -13.82 -10.67 -0.68
N ARG A 196 -14.18 -9.74 0.21
CA ARG A 196 -14.41 -10.00 1.64
C ARG A 196 -15.62 -10.88 1.91
N HIS A 197 -16.76 -10.60 1.28
CA HIS A 197 -18.05 -11.18 1.64
C HIS A 197 -18.47 -12.35 0.76
N GLU A 198 -17.89 -12.48 -0.44
CA GLU A 198 -18.23 -13.55 -1.39
C GLU A 198 -17.02 -14.48 -1.63
N ALA A 199 -15.90 -13.95 -2.12
CA ALA A 199 -14.80 -14.77 -2.61
C ALA A 199 -14.03 -15.49 -1.50
N LEU A 200 -13.58 -14.79 -0.44
CA LEU A 200 -12.83 -15.41 0.65
C LEU A 200 -13.64 -16.46 1.42
N PRO A 201 -14.95 -16.23 1.74
CA PRO A 201 -15.79 -17.27 2.32
C PRO A 201 -15.95 -18.49 1.40
N LEU A 202 -16.24 -18.30 0.11
CA LEU A 202 -16.37 -19.38 -0.86
C LEU A 202 -15.07 -20.19 -1.00
N LEU A 203 -13.92 -19.52 -1.08
CA LEU A 203 -12.62 -20.19 -1.14
C LEU A 203 -12.32 -20.97 0.13
N SER A 204 -12.75 -20.46 1.30
CA SER A 204 -12.62 -21.17 2.58
C SER A 204 -13.50 -22.41 2.65
N GLU A 205 -14.73 -22.32 2.13
CA GLU A 205 -15.63 -23.47 1.99
C GLU A 205 -15.01 -24.55 1.10
N ILE A 206 -14.57 -24.18 -0.10
CA ILE A 206 -13.92 -25.10 -1.06
C ILE A 206 -12.67 -25.76 -0.46
N ALA A 207 -11.85 -24.97 0.25
CA ALA A 207 -10.62 -25.48 0.88
C ALA A 207 -10.86 -26.29 2.17
N GLY A 208 -12.08 -26.31 2.71
CA GLY A 208 -12.42 -26.92 3.99
C GLY A 208 -11.71 -26.28 5.19
N ARG A 209 -11.20 -25.05 5.06
CA ARG A 209 -10.50 -24.30 6.09
C ARG A 209 -10.39 -22.81 5.75
N ASP A 210 -10.11 -21.98 6.74
CA ASP A 210 -9.87 -20.55 6.53
C ASP A 210 -8.67 -20.30 5.60
N VAL A 211 -8.91 -19.61 4.46
CA VAL A 211 -7.87 -19.32 3.46
C VAL A 211 -7.08 -18.05 3.76
N VAL A 212 -7.54 -17.18 4.67
CA VAL A 212 -6.85 -15.94 5.00
C VAL A 212 -5.42 -16.18 5.52
N PRO A 213 -5.18 -17.10 6.48
CA PRO A 213 -3.81 -17.43 6.90
C PRO A 213 -2.95 -18.03 5.78
N LEU A 214 -3.56 -18.75 4.83
CA LEU A 214 -2.84 -19.36 3.72
C LEU A 214 -2.38 -18.31 2.70
N LEU A 215 -3.25 -17.37 2.35
CA LEU A 215 -2.91 -16.24 1.49
C LEU A 215 -1.82 -15.37 2.13
N ASN A 216 -1.94 -15.07 3.43
CA ASN A 216 -0.93 -14.30 4.13
C ASN A 216 0.44 -15.01 4.19
N ARG A 217 0.45 -16.34 4.34
CA ARG A 217 1.68 -17.13 4.25
C ARG A 217 2.29 -17.05 2.85
N LEU A 218 1.47 -17.19 1.80
CA LEU A 218 1.91 -17.04 0.41
C LEU A 218 2.53 -15.64 0.20
N GLY A 219 1.85 -14.59 0.68
CA GLY A 219 2.37 -13.21 0.62
C GLY A 219 3.71 -13.07 1.31
N SER A 220 3.87 -13.65 2.51
CA SER A 220 5.14 -13.56 3.26
C SER A 220 6.29 -14.35 2.62
N ILE A 221 6.00 -15.41 1.87
CA ILE A 221 7.01 -16.13 1.06
C ILE A 221 7.40 -15.25 -0.12
N ALA A 222 6.41 -14.74 -0.87
CA ALA A 222 6.64 -13.87 -2.01
C ALA A 222 7.42 -12.59 -1.64
N GLU A 223 7.13 -11.99 -0.48
CA GLU A 223 7.84 -10.81 0.05
C GLU A 223 9.35 -11.09 0.19
N ARG A 224 9.72 -12.21 0.81
CA ARG A 224 11.14 -12.58 1.00
C ARG A 224 11.87 -12.86 -0.30
N ASP A 225 11.21 -13.59 -1.20
CA ASP A 225 11.79 -13.93 -2.50
C ASP A 225 11.93 -12.68 -3.36
N GLU A 226 10.93 -11.79 -3.33
CA GLU A 226 10.97 -10.52 -4.07
C GLU A 226 12.05 -9.57 -3.54
N LEU A 227 12.20 -9.44 -2.21
CA LEU A 227 13.27 -8.62 -1.62
C LEU A 227 14.64 -9.08 -2.08
N PHE A 228 14.93 -10.39 -2.05
CA PHE A 228 16.20 -10.92 -2.51
C PHE A 228 16.44 -10.62 -4.01
N LEU A 229 15.45 -10.88 -4.86
CA LEU A 229 15.56 -10.64 -6.30
C LEU A 229 15.66 -9.14 -6.64
N HIS A 230 14.99 -8.30 -5.86
CA HIS A 230 15.07 -6.85 -6.01
C HIS A 230 16.46 -6.31 -5.64
N ASP A 231 17.04 -6.77 -4.53
CA ASP A 231 18.38 -6.34 -4.10
C ASP A 231 19.44 -6.75 -5.11
N GLU A 232 19.36 -7.99 -5.64
CA GLU A 232 20.24 -8.46 -6.72
C GLU A 232 20.10 -7.59 -7.98
N ALA A 233 18.85 -7.28 -8.37
CA ALA A 233 18.60 -6.46 -9.55
C ALA A 233 19.07 -5.00 -9.34
N ALA A 234 18.95 -4.45 -8.14
CA ALA A 234 19.44 -3.12 -7.81
C ALA A 234 20.97 -3.04 -7.92
N ALA A 235 21.68 -4.07 -7.46
CA ALA A 235 23.13 -4.15 -7.59
C ALA A 235 23.58 -4.20 -9.06
N TRP A 236 22.92 -5.01 -9.88
CA TRP A 236 23.16 -5.07 -11.33
C TRP A 236 22.83 -3.75 -12.03
N PHE A 237 21.72 -3.10 -11.66
CA PHE A 237 21.35 -1.80 -12.20
C PHE A 237 22.43 -0.75 -11.93
N GLU A 238 22.93 -0.65 -10.68
CA GLU A 238 23.99 0.30 -10.31
C GLU A 238 25.31 0.02 -11.06
N ALA A 239 25.65 -1.26 -11.29
CA ALA A 239 26.84 -1.64 -12.05
C ALA A 239 26.75 -1.31 -13.53
N CYS A 240 25.54 -1.36 -14.12
CA CYS A 240 25.31 -1.22 -15.56
C CYS A 240 24.74 0.11 -16.01
N ARG A 241 24.63 1.12 -15.12
CA ARG A 241 24.09 2.43 -15.50
C ARG A 241 25.16 3.53 -15.60
N GLU A 242 24.92 4.44 -16.52
CA GLU A 242 25.59 5.74 -16.60
C GLU A 242 24.53 6.85 -16.67
N GLY A 243 24.32 7.57 -15.57
CA GLY A 243 23.25 8.55 -15.44
C GLY A 243 21.88 7.91 -15.63
N GLN A 244 21.14 8.31 -16.68
CA GLN A 244 19.83 7.76 -17.02
C GLN A 244 19.86 6.64 -18.07
N THR A 245 21.04 6.23 -18.49
CA THR A 245 21.26 5.27 -19.58
C THR A 245 21.70 3.93 -19.00
N LEU A 246 21.15 2.82 -19.54
CA LEU A 246 21.71 1.49 -19.30
C LEU A 246 22.82 1.21 -20.31
N THR A 247 23.95 0.75 -19.79
CA THR A 247 25.15 0.35 -20.52
C THR A 247 25.42 -1.13 -20.30
N GLN A 248 26.53 -1.67 -20.79
CA GLN A 248 26.96 -3.06 -20.58
C GLN A 248 25.88 -4.10 -20.96
N LEU A 249 25.18 -3.87 -22.09
CA LEU A 249 24.05 -4.71 -22.49
C LEU A 249 24.43 -6.19 -22.68
N ASP A 250 25.69 -6.50 -22.97
CA ASP A 250 26.17 -7.87 -23.11
C ASP A 250 26.11 -8.62 -21.76
N SER A 251 26.57 -7.98 -20.68
CA SER A 251 26.46 -8.53 -19.32
C SER A 251 25.01 -8.70 -18.89
N LEU A 252 24.15 -7.74 -19.23
CA LEU A 252 22.71 -7.82 -18.92
C LEU A 252 22.02 -8.97 -19.66
N ARG A 253 22.46 -9.34 -20.86
CA ARG A 253 21.89 -10.49 -21.61
C ARG A 253 22.14 -11.84 -20.97
N GLU A 254 23.23 -11.96 -20.21
CA GLU A 254 23.61 -13.20 -19.54
C GLU A 254 22.86 -13.43 -18.24
N LEU A 255 22.12 -12.41 -17.76
CA LEU A 255 21.33 -12.53 -16.54
C LEU A 255 20.16 -13.47 -16.70
N ASP A 256 19.82 -14.14 -15.59
CA ASP A 256 18.55 -14.88 -15.51
C ASP A 256 17.38 -13.93 -15.83
N PRO A 257 16.38 -14.38 -16.61
CA PRO A 257 15.22 -13.54 -16.96
C PRO A 257 14.50 -12.91 -15.76
N ALA A 258 14.52 -13.57 -14.59
CA ALA A 258 13.92 -13.03 -13.38
C ALA A 258 14.68 -11.81 -12.84
N ILE A 259 16.00 -11.78 -12.94
CA ILE A 259 16.82 -10.63 -12.56
C ILE A 259 16.75 -9.56 -13.64
N LEU A 260 16.92 -9.93 -14.91
CA LEU A 260 16.87 -8.99 -16.03
C LEU A 260 15.59 -8.16 -16.04
N SER A 261 14.43 -8.82 -15.89
CA SER A 261 13.14 -8.12 -15.88
C SER A 261 13.03 -7.10 -14.72
N ARG A 262 13.65 -7.39 -13.58
CA ARG A 262 13.70 -6.47 -12.45
C ARG A 262 14.67 -5.31 -12.66
N VAL A 263 15.84 -5.55 -13.26
CA VAL A 263 16.78 -4.48 -13.66
C VAL A 263 16.08 -3.48 -14.58
N ILE A 264 15.39 -3.97 -15.60
CA ILE A 264 14.61 -3.10 -16.51
C ILE A 264 13.46 -2.40 -15.79
N GLY A 265 12.74 -3.13 -14.91
CA GLY A 265 11.69 -2.55 -14.08
C GLY A 265 12.21 -1.45 -13.15
N PHE A 266 13.33 -1.69 -12.46
CA PHE A 266 14.00 -0.73 -11.60
C PHE A 266 14.39 0.54 -12.40
N TRP A 267 15.03 0.35 -13.53
CA TRP A 267 15.40 1.46 -14.42
C TRP A 267 14.20 2.31 -14.83
N LEU A 268 13.14 1.69 -15.35
CA LEU A 268 12.01 2.42 -15.90
C LEU A 268 11.09 3.02 -14.81
N ARG A 269 10.80 2.26 -13.75
CA ARG A 269 9.83 2.66 -12.72
C ARG A 269 10.45 3.49 -11.61
N GLU A 270 11.58 3.04 -11.07
CA GLU A 270 12.16 3.62 -9.86
C GLU A 270 13.17 4.72 -10.17
N HIS A 271 14.05 4.50 -11.14
CA HIS A 271 15.05 5.49 -11.52
C HIS A 271 14.49 6.59 -12.42
N LEU A 272 13.84 6.23 -13.52
CA LEU A 272 13.27 7.20 -14.47
C LEU A 272 11.86 7.68 -14.08
N LYS A 273 11.23 7.07 -13.07
CA LYS A 273 9.89 7.42 -12.55
C LYS A 273 8.82 7.46 -13.65
N LEU A 274 8.87 6.52 -14.60
CA LEU A 274 7.93 6.48 -15.71
C LEU A 274 6.58 5.89 -15.27
N PRO A 275 5.45 6.57 -15.50
CA PRO A 275 4.14 6.05 -15.18
C PRO A 275 3.68 5.01 -16.21
N GLY A 276 2.87 4.02 -15.75
CA GLY A 276 2.20 3.07 -16.62
C GLY A 276 3.11 1.95 -17.17
N ILE A 277 4.27 1.72 -16.56
CA ILE A 277 5.16 0.61 -16.91
C ILE A 277 4.66 -0.67 -16.23
N GLY A 278 4.20 -1.63 -17.02
CA GLY A 278 3.74 -2.94 -16.59
C GLY A 278 4.65 -4.07 -17.07
N PHE A 279 4.12 -5.28 -16.99
CA PHE A 279 4.83 -6.49 -17.41
C PHE A 279 5.19 -6.47 -18.91
N ASP A 280 4.24 -6.02 -19.74
CA ASP A 280 4.45 -6.03 -21.20
C ASP A 280 5.52 -5.04 -21.63
N GLU A 281 5.53 -3.81 -21.08
CA GLU A 281 6.58 -2.83 -21.36
C GLU A 281 7.97 -3.33 -20.94
N ILE A 282 8.06 -3.95 -19.75
CA ILE A 282 9.33 -4.52 -19.27
C ILE A 282 9.81 -5.65 -20.19
N ARG A 283 8.92 -6.55 -20.57
CA ARG A 283 9.23 -7.67 -21.47
C ARG A 283 9.68 -7.18 -22.86
N GLU A 284 8.99 -6.19 -23.42
CA GLU A 284 9.36 -5.61 -24.71
C GLU A 284 10.72 -4.92 -24.63
N VAL A 285 10.98 -4.11 -23.59
CA VAL A 285 12.28 -3.44 -23.41
C VAL A 285 13.39 -4.46 -23.18
N SER A 286 13.14 -5.53 -22.43
CA SER A 286 14.11 -6.62 -22.26
C SER A 286 14.48 -7.27 -23.60
N SER A 287 13.53 -7.39 -24.54
CA SER A 287 13.82 -7.93 -25.88
C SER A 287 14.79 -7.07 -26.69
N GLN A 288 14.89 -5.77 -26.40
CA GLN A 288 15.87 -4.90 -27.06
C GLN A 288 17.32 -5.24 -26.75
N LEU A 289 17.61 -5.95 -25.67
CA LEU A 289 18.99 -6.34 -25.34
C LEU A 289 19.54 -7.35 -26.33
N PHE A 290 18.69 -8.15 -26.96
CA PHE A 290 19.12 -9.22 -27.88
C PHE A 290 19.37 -8.66 -29.31
N PRO A 291 20.28 -9.29 -30.08
CA PRO A 291 20.67 -8.82 -31.44
C PRO A 291 19.47 -8.59 -32.35
N ASP A 292 18.53 -9.53 -32.37
CA ASP A 292 17.32 -9.49 -33.21
C ASP A 292 16.21 -8.64 -32.64
N GLY A 293 16.41 -8.05 -31.47
CA GLY A 293 15.43 -7.18 -30.82
C GLY A 293 15.27 -5.84 -31.53
N PRO A 294 14.11 -5.20 -31.39
CA PRO A 294 13.80 -3.93 -32.07
C PRO A 294 14.72 -2.82 -31.57
N ALA A 295 15.14 -1.91 -32.48
CA ALA A 295 15.98 -0.76 -32.12
C ALA A 295 15.21 0.33 -31.34
N LYS A 296 13.87 0.29 -31.37
CA LYS A 296 12.98 1.25 -30.72
C LYS A 296 11.75 0.54 -30.19
N ILE A 297 11.37 0.84 -28.92
CA ILE A 297 10.12 0.40 -28.28
C ILE A 297 9.37 1.61 -27.76
N ASN A 298 8.07 1.69 -28.02
CA ASN A 298 7.22 2.75 -27.54
C ASN A 298 6.79 2.47 -26.09
N LEU A 299 6.79 3.52 -25.26
CA LEU A 299 6.34 3.50 -23.88
C LEU A 299 5.12 4.41 -23.67
N PRO A 300 4.36 4.22 -22.60
CA PRO A 300 3.29 5.12 -22.21
C PRO A 300 3.75 6.59 -22.11
N GLY A 301 2.86 7.54 -22.43
CA GLY A 301 3.16 8.97 -22.33
C GLY A 301 3.97 9.55 -23.50
N LYS A 302 3.90 8.91 -24.67
CA LYS A 302 4.63 9.32 -25.90
C LYS A 302 6.15 9.26 -25.76
N ARG A 303 6.65 8.41 -24.92
CA ARG A 303 8.08 8.10 -24.74
C ARG A 303 8.47 6.85 -25.51
N PHE A 304 9.76 6.63 -25.68
CA PHE A 304 10.26 5.39 -26.27
C PHE A 304 11.69 5.10 -25.81
N VAL A 305 12.01 3.81 -25.71
CA VAL A 305 13.37 3.33 -25.49
C VAL A 305 14.08 3.14 -26.82
N ARG A 306 15.31 3.60 -26.89
CA ARG A 306 16.20 3.37 -28.04
C ARG A 306 17.41 2.55 -27.64
N ARG A 307 17.89 1.73 -28.59
CA ARG A 307 19.17 1.00 -28.48
C ARG A 307 20.12 1.49 -29.55
N LYS A 308 21.35 1.87 -29.16
CA LYS A 308 22.46 2.18 -30.07
C LYS A 308 23.79 2.03 -29.33
N ALA A 309 24.81 1.50 -30.00
CA ALA A 309 26.18 1.41 -29.51
C ALA A 309 26.31 0.77 -28.10
N GLY A 310 25.57 -0.31 -27.85
CA GLY A 310 25.65 -1.01 -26.57
C GLY A 310 24.93 -0.33 -25.40
N CYS A 311 24.06 0.64 -25.65
CA CYS A 311 23.33 1.40 -24.62
C CYS A 311 21.81 1.43 -24.90
N LEU A 312 21.03 1.50 -23.82
CA LEU A 312 19.59 1.83 -23.85
C LEU A 312 19.34 3.17 -23.13
N TRP A 313 18.50 4.00 -23.74
CA TRP A 313 18.03 5.25 -23.12
C TRP A 313 16.59 5.56 -23.50
N VAL A 314 15.91 6.37 -22.70
CA VAL A 314 14.54 6.84 -22.93
C VAL A 314 14.56 8.22 -23.57
N VAL A 315 13.65 8.42 -24.56
CA VAL A 315 13.42 9.70 -25.25
C VAL A 315 11.98 10.13 -25.07
#